data_58a06798328f2b7039f727803cbbea0d
#
_entry.id   58a06798328f2b7039f727803cbbea0d
#
_cell.length_a   1.000
_cell.length_b   1.000
_cell.length_c   1.000
_cell.angle_alpha   90.00
_cell.angle_beta   90.00
_cell.angle_gamma   90.00
#
_symmetry.space_group_name_H-M   'P 1'
#
loop_
_entity.id
_entity.type
_entity.pdbx_description
1 polymer ?
#
loop_
_entity_poly.entity_id
_entity_poly.type
_entity_poly.pdbx_seq_one_letter_code
_entity_poly.pdbx_strand_id
1 'polypeptide(L)'
;MNTTIAAMTVVLGASIAISAGSLAQAMPPSGSQHGGTLSVKGYTGTAPLVQMNGRSYVDLEALARLIEGSLAYTQDHVTLTLPSAPAEAPSAEVKQGFSKPFLRAGIEEMAVIREWRTAIVNAVENNYPLSEGWVSTHRRLADTNLKLAATAASTDDDHSGVAVLTAEFKNMQKLSDWFLQQRQQATCIPADALDNNALNQQILACSQSMAAMASNNAFVDDANCHESQN
;
A
#
# COMPACT_ATOMS: atom_id res chain seq x y z
N MET A 1 52.53 -1.16 7.09
CA MET A 1 52.74 -2.26 6.15
C MET A 1 52.04 -1.90 4.85
N ASN A 2 52.90 -1.62 3.85
CA ASN A 2 52.50 -1.17 2.52
C ASN A 2 52.00 -2.35 1.68
N THR A 3 50.93 -2.15 0.96
CA THR A 3 50.55 -3.06 -0.13
C THR A 3 50.23 -2.23 -1.36
N THR A 4 51.06 -2.42 -2.36
CA THR A 4 51.22 -1.74 -3.62
C THR A 4 50.11 -2.14 -4.60
N ILE A 5 49.51 -1.16 -5.28
CA ILE A 5 48.55 -1.36 -6.39
C ILE A 5 49.37 -1.47 -7.68
N ALA A 6 49.26 -2.56 -8.41
CA ALA A 6 49.80 -2.75 -9.75
C ALA A 6 48.75 -2.34 -10.79
N ALA A 7 49.02 -1.31 -11.56
CA ALA A 7 48.29 -0.92 -12.74
C ALA A 7 48.79 -1.73 -13.95
N MET A 8 47.89 -2.37 -14.67
CA MET A 8 48.21 -3.11 -15.91
C MET A 8 47.56 -2.35 -17.09
N THR A 9 48.44 -1.65 -17.82
CA THR A 9 48.11 -0.96 -19.06
C THR A 9 48.27 -1.95 -20.23
N VAL A 10 47.20 -2.22 -20.96
CA VAL A 10 47.25 -2.95 -22.24
C VAL A 10 47.00 -1.97 -23.36
N VAL A 11 48.02 -1.76 -24.16
CA VAL A 11 47.95 -1.05 -25.43
C VAL A 11 47.80 -2.09 -26.56
N LEU A 12 46.73 -2.02 -27.31
CA LEU A 12 46.56 -2.76 -28.57
C LEU A 12 46.32 -1.82 -29.72
N GLY A 13 47.22 -1.92 -30.67
CA GLY A 13 47.33 -1.07 -31.87
C GLY A 13 46.18 -1.27 -32.85
N ALA A 14 45.84 -0.18 -33.52
CA ALA A 14 44.84 -0.09 -34.58
C ALA A 14 45.50 -0.40 -35.92
N SER A 15 44.89 -1.30 -36.68
CA SER A 15 45.12 -1.43 -38.13
C SER A 15 43.89 -0.91 -38.85
N ILE A 16 44.08 0.16 -39.60
CA ILE A 16 43.06 0.78 -40.45
C ILE A 16 43.05 0.06 -41.80
N ALA A 17 41.95 -0.62 -42.11
CA ALA A 17 41.63 -1.05 -43.48
C ALA A 17 40.49 -0.20 -44.02
N ILE A 18 40.79 0.65 -44.97
CA ILE A 18 39.77 1.45 -45.70
C ILE A 18 39.21 0.57 -46.79
N SER A 19 37.97 0.14 -46.63
CA SER A 19 37.17 -0.45 -47.70
C SER A 19 36.07 0.53 -48.08
N ALA A 20 36.18 1.10 -49.28
CA ALA A 20 35.09 1.85 -49.91
C ALA A 20 33.96 0.87 -50.29
N GLY A 21 32.83 0.96 -49.61
CA GLY A 21 31.64 0.15 -49.82
C GLY A 21 30.39 1.00 -49.65
N SER A 22 29.75 1.29 -50.78
CA SER A 22 28.36 1.70 -51.05
C SER A 22 27.53 2.22 -49.86
N LEU A 23 27.17 3.49 -49.97
CA LEU A 23 26.09 4.13 -49.20
C LEU A 23 24.75 3.46 -49.54
N ALA A 24 24.41 2.40 -48.85
CA ALA A 24 23.03 1.99 -48.67
C ALA A 24 22.50 2.79 -47.47
N GLN A 25 21.72 3.82 -47.75
CA GLN A 25 20.93 4.51 -46.73
C GLN A 25 19.97 3.50 -46.11
N ALA A 26 20.34 2.97 -44.95
CA ALA A 26 19.39 2.24 -44.10
C ALA A 26 18.37 3.26 -43.62
N MET A 27 17.17 3.24 -44.19
CA MET A 27 16.00 3.91 -43.64
C MET A 27 15.83 3.41 -42.19
N PRO A 28 15.67 4.32 -41.20
CA PRO A 28 15.34 3.89 -39.86
C PRO A 28 14.00 3.12 -39.92
N PRO A 29 13.83 2.04 -39.14
CA PRO A 29 12.56 1.35 -39.06
C PRO A 29 11.50 2.34 -38.61
N SER A 30 10.53 2.61 -39.49
CA SER A 30 9.30 3.34 -39.12
C SER A 30 8.56 2.53 -38.10
N GLY A 31 8.92 2.71 -36.83
CA GLY A 31 8.14 2.20 -35.72
C GLY A 31 6.75 2.85 -35.81
N SER A 32 5.74 2.04 -36.04
CA SER A 32 4.35 2.48 -36.11
C SER A 32 4.01 3.18 -34.78
N GLN A 33 4.07 4.50 -34.76
CA GLN A 33 3.59 5.30 -33.63
C GLN A 33 2.07 5.26 -33.69
N HIS A 34 1.46 4.40 -32.87
CA HIS A 34 0.03 4.43 -32.66
C HIS A 34 -0.24 5.57 -31.68
N GLY A 35 -0.80 6.67 -32.20
CA GLY A 35 -1.26 7.80 -31.40
C GLY A 35 -2.58 7.44 -30.71
N GLY A 36 -2.66 7.66 -29.43
CA GLY A 36 -3.88 7.58 -28.63
C GLY A 36 -4.12 8.88 -27.88
N THR A 37 -5.21 8.96 -27.14
CA THR A 37 -5.51 10.06 -26.24
C THR A 37 -5.75 9.53 -24.83
N LEU A 38 -5.21 10.24 -23.82
CA LEU A 38 -5.48 10.01 -22.40
C LEU A 38 -6.57 10.98 -21.96
N SER A 39 -7.63 10.44 -21.35
CA SER A 39 -8.60 11.23 -20.60
C SER A 39 -8.48 10.89 -19.11
N VAL A 40 -8.64 11.88 -18.24
CA VAL A 40 -8.60 11.70 -16.78
C VAL A 40 -9.99 11.97 -16.24
N LYS A 41 -10.53 11.00 -15.47
CA LYS A 41 -11.87 11.14 -14.88
C LYS A 41 -11.91 12.33 -13.92
N GLY A 42 -12.87 13.21 -14.11
CA GLY A 42 -13.03 14.44 -13.29
C GLY A 42 -12.36 15.67 -13.87
N TYR A 43 -11.66 15.57 -15.01
CA TYR A 43 -11.07 16.70 -15.72
C TYR A 43 -11.60 16.78 -17.15
N THR A 44 -11.69 17.99 -17.68
CA THR A 44 -12.15 18.22 -19.07
C THR A 44 -10.96 18.31 -20.01
N GLY A 45 -10.99 17.54 -21.11
CA GLY A 45 -9.94 17.54 -22.13
C GLY A 45 -9.24 16.19 -22.29
N THR A 46 -8.23 16.18 -23.15
CA THR A 46 -7.41 15.00 -23.43
C THR A 46 -5.94 15.38 -23.61
N ALA A 47 -5.03 14.47 -23.27
CA ALA A 47 -3.60 14.59 -23.54
C ALA A 47 -3.18 13.58 -24.62
N PRO A 48 -2.24 13.90 -25.53
CA PRO A 48 -1.74 12.98 -26.53
C PRO A 48 -0.96 11.84 -25.88
N LEU A 49 -1.19 10.62 -26.36
CA LEU A 49 -0.54 9.41 -25.90
C LEU A 49 0.24 8.78 -27.05
N VAL A 50 1.49 8.50 -26.85
CA VAL A 50 2.38 7.86 -27.81
C VAL A 50 2.74 6.45 -27.34
N GLN A 51 2.61 5.46 -28.20
CA GLN A 51 3.07 4.11 -27.91
C GLN A 51 4.43 3.86 -28.55
N MET A 52 5.39 3.45 -27.75
CA MET A 52 6.72 3.02 -28.19
C MET A 52 7.10 1.72 -27.50
N ASN A 53 7.52 0.71 -28.26
CA ASN A 53 7.96 -0.59 -27.71
C ASN A 53 6.93 -1.26 -26.75
N GLY A 54 5.63 -1.15 -27.07
CA GLY A 54 4.56 -1.70 -26.26
C GLY A 54 4.28 -0.95 -24.95
N ARG A 55 4.90 0.21 -24.75
CA ARG A 55 4.65 1.10 -23.60
C ARG A 55 3.98 2.38 -24.05
N SER A 56 3.07 2.87 -23.23
CA SER A 56 2.36 4.13 -23.46
C SER A 56 3.07 5.27 -22.72
N TYR A 57 3.30 6.36 -23.42
CA TYR A 57 3.92 7.58 -22.90
C TYR A 57 2.98 8.74 -23.10
N VAL A 58 2.95 9.65 -22.14
CA VAL A 58 2.20 10.89 -22.22
C VAL A 58 3.18 12.06 -22.05
N ASP A 59 2.94 13.13 -22.79
CA ASP A 59 3.65 14.38 -22.58
C ASP A 59 3.30 14.95 -21.22
N LEU A 60 4.32 15.18 -20.38
CA LEU A 60 4.13 15.58 -18.98
C LEU A 60 3.51 16.97 -18.86
N GLU A 61 3.82 17.90 -19.80
CA GLU A 61 3.21 19.22 -19.80
C GLU A 61 1.75 19.17 -20.26
N ALA A 62 1.43 18.31 -21.23
CA ALA A 62 0.06 18.08 -21.65
C ALA A 62 -0.77 17.45 -20.54
N LEU A 63 -0.20 16.51 -19.78
CA LEU A 63 -0.83 15.93 -18.59
C LEU A 63 -1.04 16.98 -17.50
N ALA A 64 -0.03 17.78 -17.18
CA ALA A 64 -0.15 18.83 -16.18
C ALA A 64 -1.25 19.83 -16.53
N ARG A 65 -1.31 20.26 -17.80
CA ARG A 65 -2.40 21.14 -18.28
C ARG A 65 -3.78 20.48 -18.18
N LEU A 66 -3.88 19.19 -18.52
CA LEU A 66 -5.14 18.45 -18.46
C LEU A 66 -5.71 18.40 -17.04
N ILE A 67 -4.85 18.24 -16.02
CA ILE A 67 -5.23 18.15 -14.62
C ILE A 67 -5.08 19.49 -13.88
N GLU A 68 -4.89 20.59 -14.59
CA GLU A 68 -4.70 21.94 -14.03
C GLU A 68 -3.54 22.00 -13.02
N GLY A 69 -2.57 21.10 -13.15
CA GLY A 69 -1.38 21.00 -12.31
C GLY A 69 -0.26 21.94 -12.76
N SER A 70 0.76 22.09 -11.92
CA SER A 70 1.98 22.84 -12.24
C SER A 70 3.20 21.93 -12.22
N LEU A 71 4.17 22.21 -13.12
CA LEU A 71 5.44 21.50 -13.20
C LEU A 71 6.57 22.38 -12.71
N ALA A 72 7.40 21.83 -11.85
CA ALA A 72 8.66 22.41 -11.44
C ALA A 72 9.81 21.50 -11.90
N TYR A 73 10.78 22.07 -12.61
CA TYR A 73 11.96 21.36 -13.09
C TYR A 73 13.16 21.71 -12.24
N THR A 74 13.87 20.69 -11.78
CA THR A 74 15.19 20.81 -11.15
C THR A 74 16.19 20.01 -11.99
N GLN A 75 17.49 20.11 -11.70
CA GLN A 75 18.51 19.44 -12.51
C GLN A 75 18.31 17.92 -12.57
N ASP A 76 17.78 17.31 -11.51
CA ASP A 76 17.72 15.86 -11.35
C ASP A 76 16.29 15.29 -11.33
N HIS A 77 15.25 16.13 -11.19
CA HIS A 77 13.88 15.64 -11.13
C HIS A 77 12.83 16.66 -11.58
N VAL A 78 11.67 16.17 -11.95
CA VAL A 78 10.50 16.97 -12.29
C VAL A 78 9.42 16.70 -11.24
N THR A 79 8.90 17.77 -10.66
CA THR A 79 7.81 17.70 -9.68
C THR A 79 6.51 18.16 -10.33
N LEU A 80 5.50 17.29 -10.34
CA LEU A 80 4.14 17.63 -10.73
C LEU A 80 3.33 17.92 -9.47
N THR A 81 2.90 19.18 -9.32
CA THR A 81 2.01 19.60 -8.24
C THR A 81 0.57 19.63 -8.77
N LEU A 82 -0.30 18.87 -8.14
CA LEU A 82 -1.73 18.90 -8.46
C LEU A 82 -2.34 20.18 -7.89
N PRO A 83 -3.31 20.82 -8.58
CA PRO A 83 -4.10 21.86 -7.94
C PRO A 83 -4.73 21.29 -6.69
N SER A 84 -4.58 21.96 -5.56
CA SER A 84 -5.44 21.65 -4.42
C SER A 84 -6.86 21.80 -4.91
N ALA A 85 -7.69 20.73 -4.80
CA ALA A 85 -9.12 20.86 -5.06
C ALA A 85 -9.59 22.13 -4.35
N PRO A 86 -10.36 23.04 -5.02
CA PRO A 86 -10.84 24.23 -4.36
C PRO A 86 -11.42 23.78 -3.03
N ALA A 87 -10.90 24.35 -1.93
CA ALA A 87 -11.42 24.05 -0.61
C ALA A 87 -12.93 24.31 -0.73
N GLU A 88 -13.70 23.23 -0.77
CA GLU A 88 -15.17 23.35 -0.69
C GLU A 88 -15.41 24.19 0.55
N ALA A 89 -16.02 25.36 0.34
CA ALA A 89 -16.44 26.18 1.45
C ALA A 89 -17.20 25.27 2.42
N PRO A 90 -16.94 25.36 3.74
CA PRO A 90 -17.55 24.44 4.69
C PRO A 90 -19.07 24.63 4.63
N SER A 91 -19.72 23.88 3.75
CA SER A 91 -21.13 23.59 3.91
C SER A 91 -21.22 22.83 5.23
N ALA A 92 -21.95 23.35 6.18
CA ALA A 92 -22.32 22.67 7.42
C ALA A 92 -23.28 21.52 7.09
N GLU A 93 -22.92 20.65 6.15
CA GLU A 93 -23.52 19.35 5.97
C GLU A 93 -22.98 18.47 7.11
N VAL A 94 -23.87 18.00 7.93
CA VAL A 94 -23.59 16.90 8.86
C VAL A 94 -22.94 15.83 8.01
N LYS A 95 -21.62 15.69 8.13
CA LYS A 95 -20.82 14.71 7.36
C LYS A 95 -21.23 13.34 7.84
N GLN A 96 -22.25 12.78 7.25
CA GLN A 96 -22.63 11.38 7.44
C GLN A 96 -21.59 10.51 6.72
N GLY A 97 -21.23 9.41 7.35
CA GLY A 97 -20.25 8.48 6.83
C GLY A 97 -18.81 8.77 7.27
N PHE A 98 -17.93 7.88 6.87
CA PHE A 98 -16.51 7.96 7.21
C PHE A 98 -15.79 9.05 6.40
N SER A 99 -14.89 9.77 7.05
CA SER A 99 -14.00 10.69 6.37
C SER A 99 -12.90 9.94 5.60
N LYS A 100 -12.46 10.51 4.46
CA LYS A 100 -11.39 9.91 3.66
C LYS A 100 -10.07 9.70 4.44
N PRO A 101 -9.61 10.66 5.30
CA PRO A 101 -8.42 10.45 6.13
C PRO A 101 -8.57 9.27 7.08
N PHE A 102 -9.72 9.14 7.76
CA PHE A 102 -10.00 8.03 8.64
C PHE A 102 -10.04 6.69 7.90
N LEU A 103 -10.78 6.61 6.78
CA LEU A 103 -10.83 5.38 5.97
C LEU A 103 -9.44 4.91 5.55
N ARG A 104 -8.57 5.83 5.13
CA ARG A 104 -7.21 5.48 4.74
C ARG A 104 -6.43 4.87 5.92
N ALA A 105 -6.44 5.54 7.07
CA ALA A 105 -5.74 5.05 8.25
C ALA A 105 -6.33 3.74 8.78
N GLY A 106 -7.66 3.59 8.77
CA GLY A 106 -8.36 2.37 9.18
C GLY A 106 -8.05 1.17 8.27
N ILE A 107 -7.95 1.38 6.96
CA ILE A 107 -7.55 0.33 6.00
C ILE A 107 -6.12 -0.14 6.29
N GLU A 108 -5.19 0.78 6.57
CA GLU A 108 -3.80 0.44 6.94
C GLU A 108 -3.76 -0.36 8.25
N GLU A 109 -4.54 0.02 9.26
CA GLU A 109 -4.64 -0.73 10.52
C GLU A 109 -5.16 -2.15 10.26
N MET A 110 -6.26 -2.28 9.53
CA MET A 110 -6.86 -3.59 9.23
C MET A 110 -5.95 -4.47 8.35
N ALA A 111 -5.11 -3.89 7.53
CA ALA A 111 -4.10 -4.64 6.78
C ALA A 111 -3.07 -5.27 7.71
N VAL A 112 -2.58 -4.53 8.71
CA VAL A 112 -1.64 -5.04 9.73
C VAL A 112 -2.29 -6.12 10.59
N ILE A 113 -3.53 -5.92 11.06
CA ILE A 113 -4.28 -6.92 11.84
C ILE A 113 -4.41 -8.22 11.04
N ARG A 114 -4.78 -8.14 9.76
CA ARG A 114 -4.91 -9.30 8.87
C ARG A 114 -3.59 -10.04 8.69
N GLU A 115 -2.51 -9.32 8.45
CA GLU A 115 -1.18 -9.91 8.30
C GLU A 115 -0.75 -10.61 9.59
N TRP A 116 -0.94 -9.95 10.73
CA TRP A 116 -0.61 -10.50 12.04
C TRP A 116 -1.41 -11.78 12.34
N ARG A 117 -2.74 -11.74 12.13
CA ARG A 117 -3.59 -12.92 12.27
C ARG A 117 -3.14 -14.07 11.36
N THR A 118 -2.91 -13.78 10.06
CA THR A 118 -2.51 -14.78 9.08
C THR A 118 -1.20 -15.46 9.46
N ALA A 119 -0.24 -14.71 9.97
CA ALA A 119 1.03 -15.28 10.43
C ALA A 119 0.86 -16.23 11.61
N ILE A 120 -0.02 -15.91 12.58
CA ILE A 120 -0.33 -16.80 13.72
C ILE A 120 -1.05 -18.06 13.23
N VAL A 121 -2.05 -17.92 12.36
CA VAL A 121 -2.77 -19.07 11.78
C VAL A 121 -1.78 -20.01 11.06
N ASN A 122 -0.95 -19.47 10.18
CA ASN A 122 0.08 -20.25 9.50
C ASN A 122 1.09 -20.92 10.46
N ALA A 123 1.44 -20.23 11.55
CA ALA A 123 2.34 -20.78 12.56
C ALA A 123 1.71 -21.95 13.31
N VAL A 124 0.39 -21.95 13.53
CA VAL A 124 -0.35 -23.04 14.16
C VAL A 124 -0.55 -24.19 13.18
N GLU A 125 -1.15 -23.94 12.01
CA GLU A 125 -1.51 -24.95 11.02
C GLU A 125 -0.30 -25.71 10.48
N ASN A 126 0.81 -24.99 10.21
CA ASN A 126 2.00 -25.55 9.56
C ASN A 126 3.20 -25.71 10.51
N ASN A 127 3.00 -25.53 11.81
CA ASN A 127 4.07 -25.50 12.82
C ASN A 127 5.22 -24.57 12.42
N TYR A 128 4.90 -23.42 11.83
CA TYR A 128 5.91 -22.47 11.34
C TYR A 128 6.56 -21.71 12.51
N PRO A 129 7.88 -21.48 12.48
CA PRO A 129 8.53 -20.74 13.54
C PRO A 129 8.17 -19.25 13.45
N LEU A 130 7.30 -18.79 14.36
CA LEU A 130 6.99 -17.38 14.53
C LEU A 130 7.64 -16.86 15.81
N SER A 131 8.52 -15.87 15.69
CA SER A 131 9.25 -15.34 16.85
C SER A 131 8.42 -14.32 17.63
N GLU A 132 8.67 -14.24 18.94
CA GLU A 132 8.08 -13.21 19.80
C GLU A 132 8.42 -11.79 19.32
N GLY A 133 9.64 -11.59 18.82
CA GLY A 133 10.06 -10.30 18.25
C GLY A 133 9.24 -9.90 17.03
N TRP A 134 8.84 -10.84 16.18
CA TRP A 134 7.95 -10.60 15.06
C TRP A 134 6.56 -10.16 15.54
N VAL A 135 5.98 -10.90 16.50
CA VAL A 135 4.66 -10.56 17.11
C VAL A 135 4.69 -9.17 17.75
N SER A 136 5.74 -8.85 18.52
CA SER A 136 5.91 -7.54 19.15
C SER A 136 6.01 -6.41 18.13
N THR A 137 6.64 -6.65 16.99
CA THR A 137 6.76 -5.67 15.90
C THR A 137 5.40 -5.36 15.29
N HIS A 138 4.58 -6.37 14.99
CA HIS A 138 3.24 -6.18 14.43
C HIS A 138 2.28 -5.54 15.45
N ARG A 139 2.36 -5.92 16.73
CA ARG A 139 1.62 -5.24 17.80
C ARG A 139 1.91 -3.75 17.85
N ARG A 140 3.18 -3.35 17.78
CA ARG A 140 3.58 -1.93 17.78
C ARG A 140 3.15 -1.21 16.52
N LEU A 141 3.22 -1.87 15.35
CA LEU A 141 2.78 -1.28 14.08
C LEU A 141 1.27 -1.04 14.10
N ALA A 142 0.48 -2.01 14.54
CA ALA A 142 -0.96 -1.88 14.71
C ALA A 142 -1.32 -0.76 15.72
N ASP A 143 -0.67 -0.69 16.88
CA ASP A 143 -0.87 0.40 17.85
C ASP A 143 -0.60 1.79 17.22
N THR A 144 0.44 1.89 16.38
CA THR A 144 0.77 3.13 15.67
C THR A 144 -0.31 3.52 14.67
N ASN A 145 -0.78 2.57 13.85
CA ASN A 145 -1.82 2.82 12.86
C ASN A 145 -3.18 3.13 13.50
N LEU A 146 -3.52 2.46 14.62
CA LEU A 146 -4.70 2.77 15.41
C LEU A 146 -4.69 4.23 15.91
N LYS A 147 -3.55 4.71 16.41
CA LYS A 147 -3.38 6.11 16.84
C LYS A 147 -3.52 7.08 15.66
N LEU A 148 -3.03 6.71 14.48
CA LEU A 148 -3.22 7.52 13.26
C LEU A 148 -4.69 7.56 12.87
N ALA A 149 -5.42 6.46 12.92
CA ALA A 149 -6.85 6.42 12.66
C ALA A 149 -7.63 7.27 13.66
N ALA A 150 -7.31 7.17 14.95
CA ALA A 150 -7.92 8.01 15.99
C ALA A 150 -7.66 9.51 15.79
N THR A 151 -6.45 9.87 15.34
CA THR A 151 -6.11 11.27 15.04
C THR A 151 -6.82 11.80 13.79
N ALA A 152 -7.11 10.92 12.83
CA ALA A 152 -7.78 11.26 11.58
C ALA A 152 -9.31 11.34 11.72
N ALA A 153 -9.88 10.84 12.83
CA ALA A 153 -11.31 10.81 13.07
C ALA A 153 -11.91 12.23 13.17
N SER A 154 -12.95 12.50 12.40
CA SER A 154 -13.57 13.82 12.28
C SER A 154 -15.09 13.82 12.16
N THR A 155 -15.72 12.64 12.08
CA THR A 155 -17.17 12.45 12.04
C THR A 155 -17.61 11.51 13.17
N ASP A 156 -18.91 11.46 13.46
CA ASP A 156 -19.45 10.51 14.46
C ASP A 156 -19.21 9.06 14.03
N ASP A 157 -19.30 8.76 12.73
CA ASP A 157 -18.99 7.45 12.17
C ASP A 157 -17.51 7.11 12.33
N ASP A 158 -16.59 8.10 12.14
CA ASP A 158 -15.17 7.91 12.40
C ASP A 158 -14.90 7.53 13.86
N HIS A 159 -15.51 8.24 14.82
CA HIS A 159 -15.34 7.94 16.24
C HIS A 159 -15.87 6.55 16.61
N SER A 160 -17.01 6.17 16.05
CA SER A 160 -17.54 4.82 16.17
C SER A 160 -16.60 3.78 15.55
N GLY A 161 -16.05 4.08 14.38
CA GLY A 161 -15.04 3.26 13.71
C GLY A 161 -13.75 3.09 14.51
N VAL A 162 -13.28 4.14 15.22
CA VAL A 162 -12.12 4.05 16.14
C VAL A 162 -12.42 3.07 17.27
N ALA A 163 -13.63 3.05 17.82
CA ALA A 163 -14.01 2.11 18.87
C ALA A 163 -13.92 0.65 18.37
N VAL A 164 -14.41 0.40 17.15
CA VAL A 164 -14.32 -0.92 16.49
C VAL A 164 -12.86 -1.33 16.23
N LEU A 165 -12.05 -0.44 15.65
CA LEU A 165 -10.62 -0.71 15.43
C LEU A 165 -9.89 -1.02 16.73
N THR A 166 -10.25 -0.31 17.82
CA THR A 166 -9.67 -0.54 19.16
C THR A 166 -10.04 -1.92 19.69
N ALA A 167 -11.30 -2.33 19.55
CA ALA A 167 -11.76 -3.64 19.99
C ALA A 167 -11.07 -4.75 19.20
N GLU A 168 -10.96 -4.60 17.88
CA GLU A 168 -10.29 -5.55 16.99
C GLU A 168 -8.79 -5.69 17.32
N PHE A 169 -8.10 -4.59 17.55
CA PHE A 169 -6.72 -4.59 18.01
C PHE A 169 -6.55 -5.36 19.33
N LYS A 170 -7.43 -5.14 20.30
CA LYS A 170 -7.40 -5.86 21.58
C LYS A 170 -7.68 -7.35 21.41
N ASN A 171 -8.63 -7.71 20.56
CA ASN A 171 -8.92 -9.11 20.23
C ASN A 171 -7.68 -9.78 19.61
N MET A 172 -7.00 -9.09 18.70
CA MET A 172 -5.77 -9.59 18.10
C MET A 172 -4.63 -9.71 19.11
N GLN A 173 -4.53 -8.79 20.08
CA GLN A 173 -3.60 -8.92 21.20
C GLN A 173 -3.88 -10.19 22.01
N LYS A 174 -5.13 -10.42 22.41
CA LYS A 174 -5.52 -11.63 23.15
C LYS A 174 -5.18 -12.92 22.41
N LEU A 175 -5.44 -12.97 21.08
CA LEU A 175 -5.09 -14.12 20.25
C LEU A 175 -3.58 -14.36 20.20
N SER A 176 -2.80 -13.30 20.07
CA SER A 176 -1.35 -13.42 20.05
C SER A 176 -0.74 -13.78 21.40
N ASP A 177 -1.31 -13.27 22.50
CA ASP A 177 -0.87 -13.60 23.85
C ASP A 177 -1.16 -15.08 24.16
N TRP A 178 -2.33 -15.59 23.76
CA TRP A 178 -2.64 -17.02 23.83
C TRP A 178 -1.61 -17.85 23.04
N PHE A 179 -1.32 -17.47 21.80
CA PHE A 179 -0.35 -18.18 20.97
C PHE A 179 1.05 -18.22 21.61
N LEU A 180 1.54 -17.08 22.08
CA LEU A 180 2.84 -16.99 22.76
C LEU A 180 2.89 -17.82 24.04
N GLN A 181 1.82 -17.80 24.84
CA GLN A 181 1.72 -18.59 26.05
C GLN A 181 1.79 -20.10 25.76
N GLN A 182 1.07 -20.59 24.74
CA GLN A 182 1.14 -22.00 24.33
C GLN A 182 2.57 -22.40 23.93
N ARG A 183 3.25 -21.53 23.18
CA ARG A 183 4.64 -21.76 22.77
C ARG A 183 5.62 -21.75 23.92
N GLN A 184 5.49 -20.87 24.90
CA GLN A 184 6.33 -20.81 26.09
C GLN A 184 6.18 -22.04 26.98
N GLN A 185 4.97 -22.60 27.05
CA GLN A 185 4.71 -23.84 27.79
C GLN A 185 5.20 -25.09 27.07
N ALA A 186 5.87 -24.97 25.94
CA ALA A 186 6.28 -26.05 25.07
C ALA A 186 5.12 -27.02 24.72
N THR A 187 3.91 -26.52 24.74
CA THR A 187 2.68 -27.27 24.42
C THR A 187 2.62 -27.43 22.89
N CYS A 188 2.41 -28.66 22.42
CA CYS A 188 2.10 -28.89 21.01
C CYS A 188 0.72 -28.30 20.72
N ILE A 189 0.66 -27.25 19.90
CA ILE A 189 -0.61 -26.67 19.46
C ILE A 189 -1.12 -27.54 18.32
N PRO A 190 -2.33 -28.14 18.42
CA PRO A 190 -2.93 -28.87 17.29
C PRO A 190 -3.08 -27.96 16.07
N ALA A 191 -2.87 -28.48 14.88
CA ALA A 191 -2.96 -27.70 13.64
C ALA A 191 -4.35 -27.08 13.40
N ASP A 192 -5.40 -27.70 13.91
CA ASP A 192 -6.80 -27.27 13.86
C ASP A 192 -7.25 -26.40 15.05
N ALA A 193 -6.32 -26.05 15.97
CA ALA A 193 -6.65 -25.33 17.21
C ALA A 193 -7.35 -23.97 16.98
N LEU A 194 -7.15 -23.36 15.82
CA LEU A 194 -7.76 -22.09 15.45
C LEU A 194 -9.03 -22.21 14.61
N ASP A 195 -9.35 -23.39 14.08
CA ASP A 195 -10.50 -23.59 13.19
C ASP A 195 -11.83 -23.23 13.88
N ASN A 196 -11.99 -23.64 15.12
CA ASN A 196 -13.18 -23.36 15.93
C ASN A 196 -12.89 -22.43 17.12
N ASN A 197 -11.77 -21.72 17.09
CA ASN A 197 -11.44 -20.76 18.12
C ASN A 197 -12.33 -19.52 17.98
N ALA A 198 -13.19 -19.28 18.99
CA ALA A 198 -14.18 -18.20 18.96
C ALA A 198 -13.56 -16.82 18.70
N LEU A 199 -12.39 -16.54 19.32
CA LEU A 199 -11.69 -15.26 19.15
C LEU A 199 -11.13 -15.10 17.73
N ASN A 200 -10.54 -16.16 17.16
CA ASN A 200 -10.07 -16.17 15.78
C ASN A 200 -11.21 -15.95 14.77
N GLN A 201 -12.37 -16.58 14.99
CA GLN A 201 -13.55 -16.39 14.14
C GLN A 201 -14.15 -14.98 14.30
N GLN A 202 -14.16 -14.44 15.50
CA GLN A 202 -14.63 -13.08 15.79
C GLN A 202 -13.76 -12.03 15.05
N ILE A 203 -12.42 -12.14 15.11
CA ILE A 203 -11.50 -11.25 14.39
C ILE A 203 -11.77 -11.33 12.88
N LEU A 204 -11.98 -12.51 12.32
CA LEU A 204 -12.28 -12.68 10.91
C LEU A 204 -13.62 -12.03 10.52
N ALA A 205 -14.67 -12.26 11.32
CA ALA A 205 -15.99 -11.70 11.06
C ALA A 205 -15.99 -10.17 11.16
N CYS A 206 -15.33 -9.59 12.19
CA CYS A 206 -15.18 -8.14 12.31
C CYS A 206 -14.41 -7.55 11.12
N SER A 207 -13.34 -8.17 10.67
CA SER A 207 -12.60 -7.71 9.48
C SER A 207 -13.49 -7.64 8.24
N GLN A 208 -14.41 -8.60 8.05
CA GLN A 208 -15.38 -8.60 6.96
C GLN A 208 -16.41 -7.47 7.10
N SER A 209 -16.95 -7.28 8.31
CA SER A 209 -17.89 -6.20 8.60
C SER A 209 -17.27 -4.83 8.38
N MET A 210 -16.03 -4.61 8.81
CA MET A 210 -15.32 -3.35 8.58
C MET A 210 -15.08 -3.08 7.09
N ALA A 211 -14.76 -4.11 6.30
CA ALA A 211 -14.64 -3.96 4.85
C ALA A 211 -15.97 -3.56 4.20
N ALA A 212 -17.08 -4.10 4.67
CA ALA A 212 -18.43 -3.72 4.23
C ALA A 212 -18.79 -2.29 4.63
N MET A 213 -18.50 -1.88 5.87
CA MET A 213 -18.70 -0.49 6.35
C MET A 213 -17.90 0.50 5.51
N ALA A 214 -16.61 0.20 5.24
CA ALA A 214 -15.76 1.06 4.41
C ALA A 214 -16.27 1.18 2.97
N SER A 215 -16.75 0.08 2.37
CA SER A 215 -17.27 0.08 1.00
C SER A 215 -18.60 0.85 0.87
N ASN A 216 -19.42 0.81 1.89
CA ASN A 216 -20.73 1.50 1.94
C ASN A 216 -20.61 2.93 2.48
N ASN A 217 -19.44 3.31 2.96
CA ASN A 217 -19.19 4.59 3.64
C ASN A 217 -20.18 4.89 4.76
N ALA A 218 -20.52 3.88 5.55
CA ALA A 218 -21.50 4.01 6.65
C ALA A 218 -21.10 3.09 7.82
N PHE A 219 -21.18 3.61 9.02
CA PHE A 219 -20.99 2.82 10.23
C PHE A 219 -22.22 1.93 10.48
N VAL A 220 -21.95 0.67 10.84
CA VAL A 220 -22.95 -0.29 11.32
C VAL A 220 -22.39 -0.96 12.57
N ASP A 221 -23.12 -0.88 13.68
CA ASP A 221 -22.72 -1.61 14.89
C ASP A 221 -22.90 -3.11 14.67
N ASP A 222 -21.78 -3.85 14.77
CA ASP A 222 -21.74 -5.31 14.60
C ASP A 222 -21.17 -5.96 15.85
N ALA A 223 -21.96 -6.87 16.44
CA ALA A 223 -21.57 -7.60 17.65
C ALA A 223 -20.23 -8.35 17.51
N ASN A 224 -19.85 -8.74 16.29
CA ASN A 224 -18.55 -9.37 16.03
C ASN A 224 -17.37 -8.39 16.22
N CYS A 225 -17.62 -7.10 16.20
CA CYS A 225 -16.61 -6.06 16.33
C CYS A 225 -16.48 -5.51 17.76
N HIS A 226 -17.03 -6.20 18.76
CA HIS A 226 -16.84 -5.85 20.15
C HIS A 226 -15.60 -6.55 20.74
N GLU A 227 -15.09 -6.03 21.85
CA GLU A 227 -14.01 -6.69 22.56
C GLU A 227 -14.51 -8.00 23.17
N SER A 228 -13.82 -9.10 22.89
CA SER A 228 -14.11 -10.41 23.50
C SER A 228 -13.97 -10.34 25.01
N GLN A 229 -14.94 -10.89 25.72
CA GLN A 229 -14.98 -10.91 27.18
C GLN A 229 -14.28 -12.14 27.82
N ASN A 230 -13.70 -13.03 26.95
CA ASN A 230 -13.00 -14.25 27.41
C ASN A 230 -11.50 -14.05 27.43
#